data_a0987d60fa0cb5e913d5d0ce4d675aeb
#
_entry.id   a0987d60fa0cb5e913d5d0ce4d675aeb
#
_cell.length_a   1.000
_cell.length_b   1.000
_cell.length_c   1.000
_cell.angle_alpha   90.00
_cell.angle_beta   90.00
_cell.angle_gamma   90.00
#
_symmetry.space_group_name_H-M   'P 1'
#
loop_
_entity.id
_entity.type
_entity.pdbx_description
1 polymer ?
#
loop_
_entity_poly.entity_id
_entity_poly.type
_entity_poly.pdbx_seq_one_letter_code
_entity_poly.pdbx_strand_id
1 'polypeptide(L)'
;MKLLPVFAATFALAVSAVFSDACTTIIAGRLATADGSVIIARNEDTNDATEAQDMTILPSRKSAGTFTSNAIGADLNHLTIRMPPGALGYLAFPHWLSIGKKNLSFEETGINDYGVAISATETIFNSEKALKADPYMEKTGLTEDSITSLVLPYATSAKEGVRVLGGLVEKIGAGEGFGVAFSDRKEAWYLESASGHHWVAARIPDDSIFFSANQGRLQKIPLDDPMNFLSSPGFMEFTVKNGLYDPANGEFNFFKCCISDTDHDKTYNYPRVRELLHLFSGIGYGREDGLYPVFVKPLRKVTVQDVARALRDHYNGTEHD
;
A
#
# COMPACT_ATOMS: atom_id res chain seq x y z
N MET A 1 -13.49 -11.63 -64.69
CA MET A 1 -12.67 -12.11 -63.56
C MET A 1 -12.33 -10.89 -62.70
N LYS A 2 -13.07 -10.62 -61.62
CA LYS A 2 -12.86 -9.45 -60.76
C LYS A 2 -12.14 -9.96 -59.51
N LEU A 3 -10.92 -9.44 -59.27
CA LEU A 3 -10.15 -9.67 -58.06
C LEU A 3 -10.70 -8.79 -56.93
N LEU A 4 -11.13 -9.41 -55.81
CA LEU A 4 -11.41 -8.72 -54.55
C LEU A 4 -10.08 -8.48 -53.81
N PRO A 5 -9.88 -7.31 -53.21
CA PRO A 5 -8.74 -7.09 -52.32
C PRO A 5 -9.04 -7.72 -50.93
N VAL A 6 -8.12 -8.56 -50.48
CA VAL A 6 -8.09 -9.06 -49.10
C VAL A 6 -7.49 -7.96 -48.22
N PHE A 7 -8.32 -7.39 -47.35
CA PHE A 7 -7.85 -6.52 -46.29
C PHE A 7 -7.30 -7.40 -45.15
N ALA A 8 -6.00 -7.44 -45.00
CA ALA A 8 -5.34 -7.96 -43.84
C ALA A 8 -5.46 -6.93 -42.71
N ALA A 9 -6.33 -7.17 -41.73
CA ALA A 9 -6.38 -6.38 -40.53
C ALA A 9 -5.20 -6.83 -39.63
N THR A 10 -4.13 -6.01 -39.59
CA THR A 10 -3.07 -6.13 -38.60
C THR A 10 -3.62 -5.64 -37.28
N PHE A 11 -3.91 -6.59 -36.38
CA PHE A 11 -4.17 -6.33 -34.98
C PHE A 11 -2.81 -5.98 -34.34
N ALA A 12 -2.55 -4.69 -34.17
CA ALA A 12 -1.46 -4.23 -33.33
C ALA A 12 -1.87 -4.53 -31.87
N LEU A 13 -1.30 -5.60 -31.27
CA LEU A 13 -1.27 -5.72 -29.81
C LEU A 13 -0.45 -4.52 -29.29
N ALA A 14 -1.14 -3.55 -28.74
CA ALA A 14 -0.52 -2.59 -27.86
C ALA A 14 -0.13 -3.38 -26.59
N VAL A 15 1.12 -3.81 -26.53
CA VAL A 15 1.76 -4.19 -25.27
C VAL A 15 1.86 -2.88 -24.50
N SER A 16 0.90 -2.64 -23.61
CA SER A 16 1.05 -1.66 -22.55
C SER A 16 2.28 -2.10 -21.78
N ALA A 17 3.37 -1.36 -21.90
CA ALA A 17 4.47 -1.49 -20.95
C ALA A 17 3.86 -1.15 -19.59
N VAL A 18 3.58 -2.16 -18.80
CA VAL A 18 3.27 -2.01 -17.38
C VAL A 18 4.56 -1.49 -16.79
N PHE A 19 4.62 -0.19 -16.53
CA PHE A 19 5.68 0.39 -15.72
C PHE A 19 5.48 -0.20 -14.34
N SER A 20 6.31 -1.16 -13.99
CA SER A 20 6.32 -1.79 -12.69
C SER A 20 7.20 -0.94 -11.78
N ASP A 21 6.61 0.07 -11.17
CA ASP A 21 7.24 0.73 -10.04
C ASP A 21 7.25 -0.31 -8.90
N ALA A 22 8.45 -0.71 -8.51
CA ALA A 22 8.66 -1.72 -7.50
C ALA A 22 8.90 -1.05 -6.16
N CYS A 23 7.96 -1.15 -5.24
CA CYS A 23 8.13 -0.66 -3.88
C CYS A 23 8.32 -1.83 -2.92
N THR A 24 9.07 -1.61 -1.85
CA THR A 24 9.23 -2.59 -0.77
C THR A 24 9.10 -1.87 0.57
N THR A 25 8.15 -2.30 1.38
CA THR A 25 7.88 -1.74 2.71
C THR A 25 8.37 -2.66 3.81
N ILE A 26 9.01 -2.07 4.82
CA ILE A 26 9.42 -2.73 6.07
C ILE A 26 8.81 -1.96 7.23
N ILE A 27 8.10 -2.68 8.11
CA ILE A 27 7.53 -2.10 9.33
C ILE A 27 8.05 -2.90 10.53
N ALA A 28 8.61 -2.22 11.55
CA ALA A 28 9.07 -2.87 12.76
C ALA A 28 8.38 -2.26 13.99
N GLY A 29 7.78 -3.13 14.80
CA GLY A 29 7.17 -2.76 16.08
C GLY A 29 8.21 -2.35 17.12
N ARG A 30 7.82 -1.53 18.10
CA ARG A 30 8.72 -0.90 19.08
C ARG A 30 9.52 -1.87 19.94
N LEU A 31 9.03 -3.08 20.15
CA LEU A 31 9.75 -4.13 20.87
C LEU A 31 10.62 -4.99 19.94
N ALA A 32 10.49 -4.86 18.63
CA ALA A 32 11.37 -5.47 17.64
C ALA A 32 12.62 -4.63 17.37
N THR A 33 12.59 -3.33 17.63
CA THR A 33 13.70 -2.40 17.38
C THR A 33 14.70 -2.31 18.55
N ALA A 34 15.91 -1.87 18.27
CA ALA A 34 16.99 -1.81 19.28
C ALA A 34 16.81 -0.64 20.27
N ASP A 35 16.21 0.46 19.84
CA ASP A 35 16.02 1.69 20.61
C ASP A 35 14.57 1.89 21.11
N GLY A 36 13.66 0.96 20.80
CA GLY A 36 12.26 1.04 21.20
C GLY A 36 11.41 1.95 20.30
N SER A 37 11.95 2.44 19.20
CA SER A 37 11.19 3.19 18.19
C SER A 37 10.29 2.27 17.37
N VAL A 38 9.24 2.85 16.77
CA VAL A 38 8.49 2.21 15.67
C VAL A 38 9.13 2.65 14.36
N ILE A 39 9.40 1.72 13.45
CA ILE A 39 9.99 2.03 12.14
C ILE A 39 8.99 1.67 11.06
N ILE A 40 8.73 2.63 10.16
CA ILE A 40 8.19 2.37 8.83
C ILE A 40 9.22 2.87 7.82
N ALA A 41 9.50 2.06 6.81
CA ALA A 41 10.46 2.39 5.76
C ALA A 41 10.02 1.78 4.43
N ARG A 42 10.27 2.50 3.36
CA ARG A 42 9.95 2.08 1.99
C ARG A 42 11.08 2.53 1.05
N ASN A 43 11.40 1.73 0.07
CA ASN A 43 11.99 2.25 -1.15
C ASN A 43 10.90 2.43 -2.20
N GLU A 44 11.09 3.40 -3.05
CA GLU A 44 10.35 3.63 -4.26
C GLU A 44 11.29 3.27 -5.41
N ASP A 45 10.90 2.31 -6.21
CA ASP A 45 11.68 1.90 -7.36
C ASP A 45 11.08 2.56 -8.61
N THR A 46 11.94 3.24 -9.36
CA THR A 46 11.55 3.97 -10.55
C THR A 46 12.49 3.64 -11.69
N ASN A 47 12.03 3.83 -12.91
CA ASN A 47 12.82 3.60 -14.11
C ASN A 47 13.85 4.71 -14.40
N ASP A 48 13.84 5.80 -13.66
CA ASP A 48 14.76 6.93 -13.83
C ASP A 48 15.68 7.11 -12.62
N ALA A 49 16.92 6.64 -12.74
CA ALA A 49 17.95 6.74 -11.70
C ALA A 49 18.37 8.20 -11.34
N THR A 50 17.81 9.20 -12.01
CA THR A 50 18.12 10.63 -11.78
C THR A 50 17.14 11.32 -10.87
N GLU A 51 16.17 10.60 -10.31
CA GLU A 51 15.12 11.17 -9.49
C GLU A 51 15.64 11.76 -8.19
N ALA A 52 15.35 13.04 -8.01
CA ALA A 52 15.69 13.74 -6.78
C ALA A 52 14.54 13.60 -5.77
N GLN A 53 14.88 13.24 -4.55
CA GLN A 53 13.97 13.36 -3.41
C GLN A 53 14.14 14.75 -2.80
N ASP A 54 13.04 15.46 -2.57
CA ASP A 54 13.00 16.74 -1.89
C ASP A 54 12.11 16.64 -0.66
N MET A 55 12.30 17.53 0.26
CA MET A 55 11.56 17.58 1.51
C MET A 55 10.74 18.87 1.56
N THR A 56 9.44 18.74 1.72
CA THR A 56 8.53 19.87 1.77
C THR A 56 7.85 19.97 3.14
N ILE A 57 7.76 21.19 3.67
CA ILE A 57 7.02 21.48 4.89
C ILE A 57 5.69 22.12 4.52
N LEU A 58 4.60 21.46 4.88
CA LEU A 58 3.25 21.97 4.69
C LEU A 58 2.74 22.51 6.03
N PRO A 59 2.42 23.82 6.12
CA PRO A 59 1.99 24.44 7.37
C PRO A 59 0.57 23.99 7.75
N SER A 60 0.28 24.04 9.05
CA SER A 60 -1.07 23.84 9.56
C SER A 60 -2.07 24.86 8.96
N ARG A 61 -3.32 24.46 8.79
CA ARG A 61 -4.36 25.31 8.20
C ARG A 61 -5.62 25.33 9.06
N LYS A 62 -6.02 26.51 9.52
CA LYS A 62 -7.23 26.69 10.33
C LYS A 62 -8.53 26.67 9.50
N SER A 63 -8.48 27.11 8.24
CA SER A 63 -9.64 27.15 7.33
C SER A 63 -9.84 25.82 6.59
N ALA A 64 -11.06 25.59 6.13
CA ALA A 64 -11.32 24.55 5.15
C ALA A 64 -10.53 24.80 3.85
N GLY A 65 -10.27 23.74 3.10
CA GLY A 65 -9.58 23.82 1.81
C GLY A 65 -10.22 22.92 0.78
N THR A 66 -9.61 22.84 -0.37
CA THR A 66 -9.96 21.90 -1.43
C THR A 66 -8.69 21.16 -1.84
N PHE A 67 -8.77 19.84 -1.90
CA PHE A 67 -7.77 18.99 -2.54
C PHE A 67 -8.26 18.66 -3.93
N THR A 68 -7.37 18.66 -4.90
CA THR A 68 -7.62 18.17 -6.26
C THR A 68 -6.45 17.28 -6.62
N SER A 69 -6.75 16.04 -7.01
CA SER A 69 -5.76 15.10 -7.52
C SER A 69 -5.13 15.66 -8.80
N ASN A 70 -3.84 15.45 -8.91
CA ASN A 70 -3.05 15.85 -10.07
C ASN A 70 -2.35 14.61 -10.62
N ALA A 71 -3.13 13.54 -10.86
CA ALA A 71 -2.59 12.28 -11.35
C ALA A 71 -1.49 12.52 -12.38
N ILE A 72 -0.27 12.15 -12.01
CA ILE A 72 0.89 12.38 -12.85
C ILE A 72 0.87 11.31 -13.94
N GLY A 73 0.76 11.77 -15.19
CA GLY A 73 0.92 10.90 -16.36
C GLY A 73 -0.35 10.29 -16.92
N ALA A 74 -1.51 10.48 -16.30
CA ALA A 74 -2.74 10.01 -16.91
C ALA A 74 -3.86 11.03 -16.71
N ASP A 75 -4.60 11.32 -17.73
CA ASP A 75 -5.88 12.06 -17.70
C ASP A 75 -6.97 11.26 -16.94
N LEU A 76 -6.57 10.45 -15.93
CA LEU A 76 -7.43 9.38 -15.44
C LEU A 76 -8.12 9.73 -14.14
N ASN A 77 -7.47 10.44 -13.22
CA ASN A 77 -8.07 10.75 -11.91
C ASN A 77 -8.39 12.24 -11.77
N HIS A 78 -9.63 12.53 -11.39
CA HIS A 78 -10.17 13.89 -11.22
C HIS A 78 -10.76 14.09 -9.81
N LEU A 79 -10.24 13.39 -8.81
CA LEU A 79 -10.70 13.53 -7.43
C LEU A 79 -10.59 14.99 -6.99
N THR A 80 -11.73 15.56 -6.60
CA THR A 80 -11.78 16.86 -5.94
C THR A 80 -12.61 16.72 -4.68
N ILE A 81 -12.02 17.06 -3.53
CA ILE A 81 -12.67 16.91 -2.23
C ILE A 81 -12.48 18.17 -1.38
N ARG A 82 -13.55 18.55 -0.67
CA ARG A 82 -13.47 19.60 0.32
C ARG A 82 -12.85 19.07 1.61
N MET A 83 -11.73 19.66 1.99
CA MET A 83 -10.99 19.33 3.19
C MET A 83 -11.57 20.10 4.38
N PRO A 84 -11.75 19.46 5.55
CA PRO A 84 -12.23 20.14 6.74
C PRO A 84 -11.21 21.20 7.23
N PRO A 85 -11.65 22.13 8.09
CA PRO A 85 -10.73 23.03 8.81
C PRO A 85 -9.90 22.26 9.83
N GLY A 86 -8.78 22.86 10.29
CA GLY A 86 -7.96 22.29 11.36
C GLY A 86 -6.92 21.29 10.90
N ALA A 87 -6.47 21.38 9.64
CA ALA A 87 -5.36 20.58 9.14
C ALA A 87 -4.08 20.82 9.94
N LEU A 88 -3.44 19.74 10.41
CA LEU A 88 -2.13 19.75 11.04
C LEU A 88 -1.04 20.13 10.04
N GLY A 89 0.06 20.69 10.52
CA GLY A 89 1.28 20.80 9.74
C GLY A 89 1.95 19.43 9.60
N TYR A 90 2.64 19.24 8.50
CA TYR A 90 3.40 18.02 8.28
C TYR A 90 4.59 18.26 7.35
N LEU A 91 5.58 17.40 7.49
CA LEU A 91 6.71 17.26 6.59
C LEU A 91 6.40 16.11 5.64
N ALA A 92 6.64 16.32 4.37
CA ALA A 92 6.41 15.31 3.34
C ALA A 92 7.59 15.19 2.37
N PHE A 93 7.67 14.04 1.72
CA PHE A 93 8.55 13.77 0.60
C PHE A 93 7.67 13.59 -0.64
N PRO A 94 7.60 14.62 -1.50
CA PRO A 94 6.78 14.56 -2.70
C PRO A 94 7.43 13.66 -3.75
N HIS A 95 6.60 13.07 -4.59
CA HIS A 95 7.04 12.39 -5.80
C HIS A 95 7.85 13.35 -6.69
N TRP A 96 8.94 12.87 -7.27
CA TRP A 96 9.89 13.70 -8.02
C TRP A 96 9.26 14.53 -9.14
N LEU A 97 8.24 13.99 -9.84
CA LEU A 97 7.50 14.73 -10.87
C LEU A 97 6.74 15.95 -10.34
N SER A 98 6.46 16.02 -9.03
CA SER A 98 5.77 17.15 -8.41
C SER A 98 6.73 18.24 -7.95
N ILE A 99 8.03 17.97 -7.84
CA ILE A 99 9.04 18.92 -7.36
C ILE A 99 9.08 20.16 -8.25
N GLY A 100 8.93 21.33 -7.62
CA GLY A 100 8.96 22.63 -8.29
C GLY A 100 7.74 22.94 -9.15
N LYS A 101 6.74 22.09 -9.22
CA LYS A 101 5.50 22.35 -9.96
C LYS A 101 4.44 22.95 -9.03
N LYS A 102 3.88 24.08 -9.41
CA LYS A 102 2.76 24.69 -8.69
C LYS A 102 1.52 23.81 -8.81
N ASN A 103 0.84 23.57 -7.69
CA ASN A 103 -0.43 22.82 -7.58
C ASN A 103 -0.33 21.31 -7.86
N LEU A 104 0.84 20.73 -7.86
CA LEU A 104 1.00 19.29 -7.79
C LEU A 104 1.27 18.91 -6.34
N SER A 105 0.36 18.16 -5.73
CA SER A 105 0.56 17.50 -4.46
C SER A 105 0.49 16.00 -4.71
N PHE A 106 1.62 15.37 -4.60
CA PHE A 106 1.77 13.93 -4.62
C PHE A 106 2.86 13.63 -3.60
N GLU A 107 2.46 13.42 -2.37
CA GLU A 107 3.38 13.09 -1.28
C GLU A 107 3.41 11.59 -1.05
N GLU A 108 4.58 10.99 -1.25
CA GLU A 108 4.83 9.56 -1.06
C GLU A 108 4.82 9.14 0.40
N THR A 109 5.36 9.98 1.26
CA THR A 109 5.48 9.73 2.68
C THR A 109 5.54 11.04 3.45
N GLY A 110 5.30 10.99 4.75
CA GLY A 110 5.42 12.17 5.60
C GLY A 110 5.21 11.87 7.08
N ILE A 111 5.41 12.91 7.88
CA ILE A 111 5.18 12.91 9.32
C ILE A 111 4.56 14.23 9.75
N ASN A 112 3.50 14.18 10.57
CA ASN A 112 2.80 15.39 11.04
C ASN A 112 3.24 15.86 12.42
N ASP A 113 2.70 17.01 12.85
CA ASP A 113 3.00 17.63 14.16
C ASP A 113 2.69 16.74 15.37
N TYR A 114 1.85 15.72 15.25
CA TYR A 114 1.58 14.73 16.29
C TYR A 114 2.57 13.57 16.29
N GLY A 115 3.47 13.51 15.31
CA GLY A 115 4.41 12.41 15.11
C GLY A 115 3.76 11.18 14.52
N VAL A 116 2.64 11.33 13.84
CA VAL A 116 2.06 10.27 13.00
C VAL A 116 2.77 10.30 11.67
N ALA A 117 3.32 9.17 11.26
CA ALA A 117 3.93 8.99 9.96
C ALA A 117 3.07 8.07 9.09
N ILE A 118 3.08 8.35 7.80
CA ILE A 118 2.45 7.54 6.75
C ILE A 118 3.48 7.22 5.67
N SER A 119 3.43 6.02 5.12
CA SER A 119 4.12 5.66 3.90
C SER A 119 3.09 5.03 2.97
N ALA A 120 2.78 5.73 1.92
CA ALA A 120 1.86 5.34 0.86
C ALA A 120 2.64 5.36 -0.46
N THR A 121 2.49 4.44 -1.37
CA THR A 121 1.63 3.26 -1.29
C THR A 121 2.44 2.05 -1.74
N GLU A 122 2.07 0.86 -1.27
CA GLU A 122 2.42 -0.33 -2.03
C GLU A 122 1.30 -0.54 -3.04
N THR A 123 1.60 -0.50 -4.33
CA THR A 123 0.62 -0.91 -5.34
C THR A 123 0.32 -2.38 -5.16
N ILE A 124 -0.93 -2.71 -4.85
CA ILE A 124 -1.39 -4.10 -4.74
C ILE A 124 -2.52 -4.33 -5.74
N PHE A 125 -2.76 -5.58 -6.09
CA PHE A 125 -3.83 -5.92 -7.03
C PHE A 125 -4.91 -6.73 -6.32
N ASN A 126 -6.16 -6.23 -6.36
CA ASN A 126 -7.29 -6.98 -5.86
C ASN A 126 -7.73 -8.03 -6.89
N SER A 127 -8.35 -9.13 -6.41
CA SER A 127 -8.81 -10.20 -7.29
C SER A 127 -9.91 -9.72 -8.25
N GLU A 128 -9.91 -10.24 -9.47
CA GLU A 128 -10.97 -9.94 -10.46
C GLU A 128 -12.37 -10.15 -9.91
N LYS A 129 -12.53 -11.16 -9.04
CA LYS A 129 -13.83 -11.48 -8.44
C LYS A 129 -14.26 -10.40 -7.44
N ALA A 130 -13.35 -9.87 -6.65
CA ALA A 130 -13.63 -8.75 -5.75
C ALA A 130 -13.97 -7.49 -6.55
N LEU A 131 -13.20 -7.16 -7.58
CA LEU A 131 -13.42 -6.00 -8.44
C LEU A 131 -14.68 -6.11 -9.30
N LYS A 132 -15.11 -7.30 -9.66
CA LYS A 132 -16.40 -7.52 -10.33
C LYS A 132 -17.57 -7.19 -9.40
N ALA A 133 -17.43 -7.46 -8.11
CA ALA A 133 -18.47 -7.17 -7.12
C ALA A 133 -18.49 -5.69 -6.69
N ASP A 134 -17.33 -5.06 -6.60
CA ASP A 134 -17.15 -3.66 -6.19
C ASP A 134 -15.91 -3.08 -6.91
N PRO A 135 -16.10 -2.51 -8.11
CA PRO A 135 -15.01 -2.02 -8.96
C PRO A 135 -14.33 -0.77 -8.41
N TYR A 136 -13.09 -0.54 -8.83
CA TYR A 136 -12.38 0.71 -8.55
C TYR A 136 -13.10 1.92 -9.14
N MET A 137 -13.00 3.02 -8.45
CA MET A 137 -13.45 4.34 -8.89
C MET A 137 -12.30 5.08 -9.60
N GLU A 138 -11.77 4.50 -10.67
CA GLU A 138 -10.52 4.90 -11.34
C GLU A 138 -10.41 6.41 -11.59
N LYS A 139 -11.53 7.07 -11.94
CA LYS A 139 -11.53 8.50 -12.30
C LYS A 139 -11.72 9.46 -11.13
N THR A 140 -12.25 8.98 -10.02
CA THR A 140 -12.69 9.85 -8.91
C THR A 140 -12.35 9.28 -7.54
N GLY A 141 -11.79 8.08 -7.47
CA GLY A 141 -11.39 7.42 -6.24
C GLY A 141 -10.03 7.89 -5.74
N LEU A 142 -9.68 7.36 -4.58
CA LEU A 142 -8.37 7.58 -3.98
C LEU A 142 -7.30 6.81 -4.74
N THR A 143 -6.22 7.50 -5.05
CA THR A 143 -5.00 6.96 -5.64
C THR A 143 -3.80 7.35 -4.79
N GLU A 144 -2.64 6.79 -5.03
CA GLU A 144 -1.44 7.04 -4.24
C GLU A 144 -1.12 8.54 -4.12
N ASP A 145 -1.33 9.32 -5.19
CA ASP A 145 -1.09 10.76 -5.21
C ASP A 145 -1.93 11.56 -4.22
N SER A 146 -3.01 10.99 -3.71
CA SER A 146 -3.99 11.67 -2.85
C SER A 146 -3.91 11.26 -1.38
N ILE A 147 -3.44 10.05 -1.08
CA ILE A 147 -3.59 9.44 0.25
C ILE A 147 -2.87 10.23 1.35
N THR A 148 -1.59 10.52 1.19
CA THR A 148 -0.81 11.25 2.21
C THR A 148 -1.39 12.62 2.49
N SER A 149 -1.70 13.39 1.44
CA SER A 149 -2.28 14.74 1.53
C SER A 149 -3.66 14.79 2.18
N LEU A 150 -4.47 13.73 2.00
CA LEU A 150 -5.82 13.66 2.54
C LEU A 150 -5.87 13.13 3.97
N VAL A 151 -4.93 12.30 4.38
CA VAL A 151 -4.96 11.59 5.66
C VAL A 151 -4.06 12.23 6.70
N LEU A 152 -2.79 12.49 6.37
CA LEU A 152 -1.79 12.93 7.32
C LEU A 152 -2.15 14.23 8.07
N PRO A 153 -2.78 15.23 7.43
CA PRO A 153 -3.21 16.45 8.12
C PRO A 153 -4.28 16.24 9.19
N TYR A 154 -4.92 15.07 9.25
CA TYR A 154 -6.07 14.81 10.14
C TYR A 154 -5.88 13.62 11.06
N ALA A 155 -4.73 12.98 11.04
CA ALA A 155 -4.43 11.84 11.89
C ALA A 155 -3.69 12.28 13.17
N THR A 156 -4.20 11.94 14.35
CA THR A 156 -3.56 12.21 15.66
C THR A 156 -2.95 10.95 16.29
N SER A 157 -3.14 9.80 15.66
CA SER A 157 -2.48 8.52 15.96
C SER A 157 -2.44 7.64 14.72
N ALA A 158 -1.60 6.61 14.72
CA ALA A 158 -1.53 5.64 13.63
C ALA A 158 -2.90 4.98 13.35
N LYS A 159 -3.58 4.54 14.39
CA LYS A 159 -4.92 3.94 14.28
C LYS A 159 -5.97 4.92 13.74
N GLU A 160 -5.88 6.20 14.11
CA GLU A 160 -6.78 7.23 13.54
C GLU A 160 -6.49 7.46 12.06
N GLY A 161 -5.22 7.45 11.65
CA GLY A 161 -4.84 7.50 10.24
C GLY A 161 -5.50 6.39 9.42
N VAL A 162 -5.50 5.16 9.93
CA VAL A 162 -6.24 4.03 9.33
C VAL A 162 -7.73 4.33 9.20
N ARG A 163 -8.37 4.89 10.24
CA ARG A 163 -9.80 5.22 10.20
C ARG A 163 -10.13 6.36 9.23
N VAL A 164 -9.25 7.37 9.16
CA VAL A 164 -9.42 8.49 8.22
C VAL A 164 -9.35 7.96 6.78
N LEU A 165 -8.32 7.16 6.45
CA LEU A 165 -8.22 6.57 5.13
C LEU A 165 -9.39 5.63 4.84
N GLY A 166 -9.70 4.72 5.77
CA GLY A 166 -10.82 3.79 5.61
C GLY A 166 -12.14 4.51 5.35
N GLY A 167 -12.46 5.55 6.12
CA GLY A 167 -13.67 6.35 5.91
C GLY A 167 -13.69 7.11 4.58
N LEU A 168 -12.53 7.48 4.05
CA LEU A 168 -12.42 8.05 2.70
C LEU A 168 -12.68 6.97 1.64
N VAL A 169 -12.10 5.77 1.77
CA VAL A 169 -12.38 4.62 0.87
C VAL A 169 -13.86 4.28 0.85
N GLU A 170 -14.51 4.19 2.01
CA GLU A 170 -15.94 3.89 2.13
C GLU A 170 -16.82 4.94 1.43
N LYS A 171 -16.40 6.18 1.43
CA LYS A 171 -17.19 7.32 0.94
C LYS A 171 -16.93 7.64 -0.53
N ILE A 172 -15.70 7.54 -0.98
CA ILE A 172 -15.23 8.03 -2.29
C ILE A 172 -14.88 6.86 -3.20
N GLY A 173 -14.43 5.76 -2.62
CA GLY A 173 -13.87 4.61 -3.30
C GLY A 173 -12.37 4.71 -3.51
N ALA A 174 -11.72 3.55 -3.66
CA ALA A 174 -10.37 3.40 -4.12
C ALA A 174 -10.33 3.52 -5.66
N GLY A 175 -9.41 4.28 -6.20
CA GLY A 175 -9.19 4.40 -7.64
C GLY A 175 -8.31 3.28 -8.19
N GLU A 176 -7.56 2.65 -7.30
CA GLU A 176 -6.62 1.55 -7.56
C GLU A 176 -6.45 0.70 -6.31
N GLY A 177 -5.71 -0.39 -6.41
CA GLY A 177 -5.34 -1.20 -5.26
C GLY A 177 -4.10 -0.66 -4.56
N PHE A 178 -4.16 -0.56 -3.23
CA PHE A 178 -3.05 -0.02 -2.45
C PHE A 178 -2.92 -0.65 -1.06
N GLY A 179 -1.68 -0.65 -0.57
CA GLY A 179 -1.33 -0.92 0.82
C GLY A 179 -0.67 0.32 1.44
N VAL A 180 -1.01 0.66 2.68
CA VAL A 180 -0.53 1.87 3.35
C VAL A 180 -0.07 1.58 4.77
N ALA A 181 1.16 2.01 5.08
CA ALA A 181 1.74 1.93 6.42
C ALA A 181 1.48 3.19 7.22
N PHE A 182 1.09 3.02 8.48
CA PHE A 182 0.91 4.09 9.45
C PHE A 182 1.74 3.80 10.69
N SER A 183 2.36 4.81 11.27
CA SER A 183 3.00 4.68 12.57
C SER A 183 2.83 5.92 13.42
N ASP A 184 2.91 5.73 14.72
CA ASP A 184 3.15 6.78 15.70
C ASP A 184 4.21 6.28 16.71
N ARG A 185 4.42 7.02 17.81
CA ARG A 185 5.41 6.64 18.83
C ARG A 185 5.11 5.35 19.56
N LYS A 186 3.91 4.76 19.41
CA LYS A 186 3.43 3.62 20.20
C LYS A 186 3.21 2.37 19.38
N GLU A 187 2.71 2.54 18.15
CA GLU A 187 2.27 1.42 17.34
C GLU A 187 2.39 1.71 15.84
N ALA A 188 2.35 0.64 15.05
CA ALA A 188 2.21 0.70 13.60
C ALA A 188 1.01 -0.11 13.13
N TRP A 189 0.45 0.31 12.00
CA TRP A 189 -0.66 -0.33 11.30
C TRP A 189 -0.36 -0.44 9.82
N TYR A 190 -0.94 -1.47 9.20
CA TYR A 190 -0.93 -1.61 7.74
C TYR A 190 -2.35 -1.83 7.25
N LEU A 191 -2.78 -1.02 6.28
CA LEU A 191 -4.09 -1.09 5.65
C LEU A 191 -3.92 -1.58 4.22
N GLU A 192 -4.78 -2.50 3.77
CA GLU A 192 -4.90 -2.93 2.38
C GLU A 192 -6.31 -2.69 1.86
N SER A 193 -6.42 -2.15 0.63
CA SER A 193 -7.67 -2.11 -0.09
C SER A 193 -8.14 -3.54 -0.43
N ALA A 194 -9.43 -3.78 -0.37
CA ALA A 194 -10.04 -5.09 -0.68
C ALA A 194 -10.82 -5.06 -2.00
N SER A 195 -11.29 -3.89 -2.39
CA SER A 195 -12.06 -3.59 -3.59
C SER A 195 -12.25 -2.07 -3.70
N GLY A 196 -13.20 -1.62 -4.49
CA GLY A 196 -13.51 -0.20 -4.64
C GLY A 196 -13.85 0.52 -3.34
N HIS A 197 -14.67 -0.07 -2.45
CA HIS A 197 -15.10 0.59 -1.21
C HIS A 197 -14.81 -0.20 0.06
N HIS A 198 -14.12 -1.35 -0.07
CA HIS A 198 -13.79 -2.19 1.07
C HIS A 198 -12.29 -2.21 1.34
N TRP A 199 -11.94 -2.34 2.61
CA TRP A 199 -10.57 -2.36 3.10
C TRP A 199 -10.45 -3.19 4.39
N VAL A 200 -9.23 -3.62 4.69
CA VAL A 200 -8.86 -4.25 5.96
C VAL A 200 -7.58 -3.62 6.48
N ALA A 201 -7.36 -3.68 7.79
CA ALA A 201 -6.11 -3.23 8.38
C ALA A 201 -5.74 -4.09 9.58
N ALA A 202 -4.43 -4.25 9.79
CA ALA A 202 -3.88 -4.96 10.92
C ALA A 202 -2.85 -4.10 11.65
N ARG A 203 -2.88 -4.15 12.98
CA ARG A 203 -1.84 -3.61 13.84
C ARG A 203 -0.63 -4.54 13.79
N ILE A 204 0.54 -3.97 13.60
CA ILE A 204 1.79 -4.72 13.66
C ILE A 204 2.07 -5.05 15.13
N PRO A 205 2.25 -6.33 15.52
CA PRO A 205 2.60 -6.67 16.89
C PRO A 205 3.90 -5.99 17.31
N ASP A 206 3.95 -5.53 18.56
CA ASP A 206 5.08 -4.72 19.07
C ASP A 206 6.44 -5.41 18.92
N ASP A 207 6.47 -6.75 19.01
CA ASP A 207 7.69 -7.57 18.95
C ASP A 207 7.98 -8.16 17.57
N SER A 208 7.29 -7.69 16.53
CA SER A 208 7.32 -8.27 15.20
C SER A 208 7.73 -7.26 14.13
N ILE A 209 8.10 -7.82 12.97
CA ILE A 209 8.34 -7.10 11.72
C ILE A 209 7.33 -7.57 10.68
N PHE A 210 6.95 -6.68 9.79
CA PHE A 210 6.11 -6.90 8.62
C PHE A 210 6.86 -6.47 7.37
N PHE A 211 6.67 -7.19 6.29
CA PHE A 211 7.23 -6.89 4.97
C PHE A 211 6.13 -6.92 3.92
N SER A 212 6.16 -5.97 3.00
CA SER A 212 5.34 -5.98 1.80
C SER A 212 6.18 -5.67 0.56
N ALA A 213 5.78 -6.27 -0.55
CA ALA A 213 6.16 -5.91 -1.90
C ALA A 213 4.89 -5.44 -2.62
N ASN A 214 4.87 -5.34 -3.95
CA ASN A 214 3.69 -4.91 -4.70
C ASN A 214 2.60 -5.99 -4.75
N GLN A 215 2.24 -6.52 -3.58
CA GLN A 215 1.24 -7.56 -3.40
C GLN A 215 0.61 -7.45 -2.01
N GLY A 216 -0.68 -7.74 -1.90
CA GLY A 216 -1.35 -7.84 -0.61
C GLY A 216 -0.72 -8.92 0.26
N ARG A 217 -0.64 -8.67 1.56
CA ARG A 217 0.05 -9.53 2.53
C ARG A 217 -0.84 -10.04 3.64
N LEU A 218 -1.89 -9.28 3.98
CA LEU A 218 -2.78 -9.64 5.09
C LEU A 218 -3.54 -10.94 4.78
N GLN A 219 -3.71 -11.77 5.78
CA GLN A 219 -4.33 -13.10 5.64
C GLN A 219 -5.50 -13.28 6.59
N LYS A 220 -5.24 -13.59 7.84
CA LYS A 220 -6.26 -13.71 8.89
C LYS A 220 -6.62 -12.33 9.41
N ILE A 221 -7.90 -12.02 9.42
CA ILE A 221 -8.45 -10.75 9.92
C ILE A 221 -9.54 -11.08 10.95
N PRO A 222 -9.18 -11.35 12.21
CA PRO A 222 -10.14 -11.60 13.28
C PRO A 222 -10.85 -10.29 13.66
N LEU A 223 -12.05 -10.05 13.09
CA LEU A 223 -12.82 -8.83 13.28
C LEU A 223 -13.49 -8.71 14.68
N ASP A 224 -13.42 -9.75 15.49
CA ASP A 224 -13.76 -9.75 16.90
C ASP A 224 -12.65 -9.16 17.79
N ASP A 225 -11.49 -8.88 17.23
CA ASP A 225 -10.36 -8.17 17.89
C ASP A 225 -10.14 -6.76 17.31
N PRO A 226 -10.99 -5.78 17.61
CA PRO A 226 -10.88 -4.42 17.07
C PRO A 226 -9.69 -3.63 17.64
N MET A 227 -8.95 -4.20 18.58
CA MET A 227 -7.69 -3.61 19.05
C MET A 227 -6.58 -3.81 18.05
N ASN A 228 -6.58 -4.93 17.32
CA ASN A 228 -5.52 -5.31 16.40
C ASN A 228 -5.97 -5.39 14.93
N PHE A 229 -7.29 -5.48 14.67
CA PHE A 229 -7.80 -5.57 13.31
C PHE A 229 -8.98 -4.63 13.08
N LEU A 230 -9.01 -4.02 11.90
CA LEU A 230 -10.10 -3.15 11.45
C LEU A 230 -10.49 -3.52 10.03
N SER A 231 -11.72 -3.21 9.66
CA SER A 231 -12.21 -3.32 8.28
C SER A 231 -13.30 -2.30 8.02
N SER A 232 -13.64 -2.12 6.75
CA SER A 232 -14.85 -1.40 6.36
C SER A 232 -16.10 -2.07 6.94
N PRO A 233 -17.15 -1.31 7.26
CA PRO A 233 -18.43 -1.85 7.71
C PRO A 233 -18.99 -2.86 6.70
N GLY A 234 -19.55 -3.97 7.19
CA GLY A 234 -20.18 -4.99 6.34
C GLY A 234 -19.22 -5.78 5.45
N PHE A 235 -17.90 -5.70 5.69
CA PHE A 235 -16.90 -6.37 4.85
C PHE A 235 -17.13 -7.90 4.78
N MET A 236 -17.39 -8.55 5.89
CA MET A 236 -17.63 -10.01 5.89
C MET A 236 -18.91 -10.38 5.14
N GLU A 237 -19.98 -9.62 5.32
CA GLU A 237 -21.23 -9.79 4.57
C GLU A 237 -21.02 -9.60 3.08
N PHE A 238 -20.21 -8.60 2.70
CA PHE A 238 -19.82 -8.38 1.30
C PHE A 238 -19.12 -9.61 0.72
N THR A 239 -18.14 -10.17 1.42
CA THR A 239 -17.38 -11.33 0.92
C THR A 239 -18.25 -12.58 0.76
N VAL A 240 -19.14 -12.85 1.71
CA VAL A 240 -20.06 -14.00 1.65
C VAL A 240 -21.10 -13.79 0.55
N LYS A 241 -21.76 -12.63 0.52
CA LYS A 241 -22.82 -12.32 -0.46
C LYS A 241 -22.34 -12.43 -1.90
N ASN A 242 -21.09 -12.03 -2.16
CA ASN A 242 -20.50 -12.06 -3.51
C ASN A 242 -19.72 -13.35 -3.79
N GLY A 243 -19.79 -14.34 -2.88
CA GLY A 243 -19.14 -15.64 -3.05
C GLY A 243 -17.61 -15.56 -3.08
N LEU A 244 -17.02 -14.52 -2.51
CA LEU A 244 -15.56 -14.42 -2.30
C LEU A 244 -15.11 -15.37 -1.19
N TYR A 245 -15.96 -15.55 -0.20
CA TYR A 245 -15.77 -16.45 0.92
C TYR A 245 -17.01 -17.27 1.20
N ASP A 246 -16.81 -18.55 1.51
CA ASP A 246 -17.87 -19.45 2.00
C ASP A 246 -17.47 -19.97 3.39
N PRO A 247 -18.22 -19.64 4.45
CA PRO A 247 -17.94 -20.11 5.80
C PRO A 247 -17.91 -21.64 5.95
N ALA A 248 -18.55 -22.39 5.06
CA ALA A 248 -18.50 -23.84 5.05
C ALA A 248 -17.11 -24.39 4.65
N ASN A 249 -16.28 -23.60 3.98
CA ASN A 249 -14.96 -23.98 3.47
C ASN A 249 -13.81 -23.65 4.44
N GLY A 250 -14.10 -23.33 5.69
CA GLY A 250 -13.10 -23.09 6.73
C GLY A 250 -12.91 -21.61 7.10
N GLU A 251 -11.75 -21.29 7.68
CA GLU A 251 -11.45 -19.92 8.13
C GLU A 251 -11.32 -18.93 6.99
N PHE A 252 -11.77 -17.70 7.25
CA PHE A 252 -11.58 -16.57 6.34
C PHE A 252 -10.08 -16.27 6.14
N ASN A 253 -9.69 -16.10 4.88
CA ASN A 253 -8.34 -15.65 4.52
C ASN A 253 -8.46 -14.53 3.49
N PHE A 254 -8.09 -13.32 3.90
CA PHE A 254 -8.20 -12.12 3.09
C PHE A 254 -7.41 -12.21 1.78
N PHE A 255 -6.17 -12.68 1.83
CA PHE A 255 -5.33 -12.86 0.65
C PHE A 255 -6.04 -13.71 -0.41
N LYS A 256 -6.56 -14.88 -0.01
CA LYS A 256 -7.23 -15.80 -0.94
C LYS A 256 -8.54 -15.25 -1.50
N CYS A 257 -9.21 -14.38 -0.75
CA CYS A 257 -10.53 -13.86 -1.14
C CYS A 257 -10.44 -12.61 -2.00
N CYS A 258 -9.52 -11.71 -1.68
CA CYS A 258 -9.55 -10.34 -2.19
C CYS A 258 -8.29 -9.93 -2.95
N ILE A 259 -7.18 -10.67 -2.83
CA ILE A 259 -5.92 -10.32 -3.46
C ILE A 259 -5.71 -11.16 -4.73
N SER A 260 -5.17 -10.55 -5.76
CA SER A 260 -4.69 -11.21 -6.96
C SER A 260 -3.39 -11.95 -6.65
N ASP A 261 -3.27 -13.17 -7.13
CA ASP A 261 -2.08 -14.01 -7.01
C ASP A 261 -1.76 -14.56 -8.41
N THR A 262 -0.72 -14.04 -9.01
CA THR A 262 -0.37 -14.29 -10.41
C THR A 262 1.01 -14.94 -10.56
N ASP A 263 1.34 -15.43 -11.75
CA ASP A 263 2.67 -15.95 -12.03
C ASP A 263 3.74 -14.85 -11.97
N HIS A 264 3.35 -13.59 -12.20
CA HIS A 264 4.26 -12.45 -12.02
C HIS A 264 4.71 -12.32 -10.54
N ASP A 265 3.81 -12.55 -9.58
CA ASP A 265 4.15 -12.48 -8.16
C ASP A 265 5.24 -13.48 -7.77
N LYS A 266 5.26 -14.65 -8.39
CA LYS A 266 6.25 -15.71 -8.09
C LYS A 266 7.68 -15.30 -8.43
N THR A 267 7.85 -14.48 -9.46
CA THR A 267 9.17 -14.01 -9.94
C THR A 267 9.54 -12.62 -9.45
N TYR A 268 8.55 -11.80 -9.08
CA TYR A 268 8.75 -10.40 -8.76
C TYR A 268 8.50 -10.05 -7.29
N ASN A 269 7.36 -10.44 -6.73
CA ASN A 269 6.97 -10.08 -5.37
C ASN A 269 7.48 -11.08 -4.32
N TYR A 270 7.33 -12.38 -4.58
CA TYR A 270 7.71 -13.43 -3.63
C TYR A 270 9.20 -13.45 -3.29
N PRO A 271 10.14 -13.29 -4.24
CA PRO A 271 11.56 -13.24 -3.92
C PRO A 271 11.90 -12.14 -2.91
N ARG A 272 11.35 -10.93 -3.07
CA ARG A 272 11.58 -9.80 -2.16
C ARG A 272 11.11 -10.10 -0.74
N VAL A 273 9.90 -10.62 -0.59
CA VAL A 273 9.34 -10.97 0.73
C VAL A 273 10.11 -12.12 1.37
N ARG A 274 10.48 -13.15 0.59
CA ARG A 274 11.27 -14.30 1.07
C ARG A 274 12.63 -13.87 1.58
N GLU A 275 13.33 -13.03 0.82
CA GLU A 275 14.64 -12.51 1.21
C GLU A 275 14.55 -11.74 2.53
N LEU A 276 13.61 -10.83 2.67
CA LEU A 276 13.42 -10.08 3.91
C LEU A 276 13.07 -11.00 5.10
N LEU A 277 12.22 -12.01 4.89
CA LEU A 277 11.92 -13.01 5.91
C LEU A 277 13.20 -13.78 6.32
N HIS A 278 14.03 -14.17 5.35
CA HIS A 278 15.28 -14.86 5.62
C HIS A 278 16.24 -13.96 6.41
N LEU A 279 16.50 -12.75 5.94
CA LEU A 279 17.43 -11.80 6.57
C LEU A 279 17.07 -11.48 8.03
N PHE A 280 15.79 -11.30 8.32
CA PHE A 280 15.38 -10.86 9.65
C PHE A 280 14.95 -11.98 10.59
N SER A 281 14.41 -13.07 10.08
CA SER A 281 13.86 -14.15 10.93
C SER A 281 14.47 -15.54 10.68
N GLY A 282 15.34 -15.69 9.69
CA GLY A 282 15.94 -16.98 9.34
C GLY A 282 14.95 -17.96 8.71
N ILE A 283 13.74 -17.53 8.33
CA ILE A 283 12.77 -18.38 7.65
C ILE A 283 13.28 -18.68 6.25
N GLY A 284 13.37 -19.97 5.91
CA GLY A 284 13.89 -20.42 4.61
C GLY A 284 12.90 -20.27 3.46
N TYR A 285 13.40 -20.49 2.24
CA TYR A 285 12.73 -20.21 0.97
C TYR A 285 11.68 -21.24 0.50
N GLY A 286 11.37 -22.25 1.28
CA GLY A 286 10.64 -23.44 0.84
C GLY A 286 9.14 -23.29 0.52
N ARG A 287 8.65 -22.07 0.25
CA ARG A 287 7.22 -21.82 0.04
C ARG A 287 6.99 -20.95 -1.21
N GLU A 288 6.06 -21.36 -2.08
CA GLU A 288 5.79 -20.68 -3.36
C GLU A 288 4.32 -20.27 -3.54
N ASP A 289 3.51 -20.32 -2.47
CA ASP A 289 2.07 -20.09 -2.51
C ASP A 289 1.62 -18.69 -2.06
N GLY A 290 2.56 -17.73 -1.92
CA GLY A 290 2.27 -16.37 -1.45
C GLY A 290 1.83 -16.25 0.01
N LEU A 291 1.53 -17.36 0.67
CA LEU A 291 1.05 -17.39 2.06
C LEU A 291 2.20 -17.35 3.07
N TYR A 292 3.15 -16.46 2.85
CA TYR A 292 4.25 -16.24 3.79
C TYR A 292 3.75 -15.70 5.14
N PRO A 293 4.45 -15.97 6.25
CA PRO A 293 4.12 -15.36 7.53
C PRO A 293 3.97 -13.84 7.41
N VAL A 294 2.87 -13.29 7.94
CA VAL A 294 2.58 -11.85 7.86
C VAL A 294 3.42 -11.08 8.87
N PHE A 295 3.48 -11.58 10.09
CA PHE A 295 4.26 -11.01 11.19
C PHE A 295 5.31 -12.00 11.66
N VAL A 296 6.55 -11.56 11.79
CA VAL A 296 7.66 -12.41 12.23
C VAL A 296 8.46 -11.73 13.34
N LYS A 297 8.94 -12.52 14.29
CA LYS A 297 9.88 -12.03 15.31
C LYS A 297 11.28 -12.00 14.70
N PRO A 298 12.01 -10.88 14.79
CA PRO A 298 13.36 -10.83 14.30
C PRO A 298 14.30 -11.66 15.18
N LEU A 299 15.35 -12.22 14.59
CA LEU A 299 16.41 -12.97 15.29
C LEU A 299 17.15 -12.12 16.34
N ARG A 300 17.22 -10.82 16.12
CA ARG A 300 17.79 -9.82 17.03
C ARG A 300 17.07 -8.50 16.86
N LYS A 301 17.23 -7.61 17.83
CA LYS A 301 16.69 -6.25 17.74
C LYS A 301 17.21 -5.54 16.47
N VAL A 302 16.28 -4.91 15.76
CA VAL A 302 16.49 -4.27 14.46
C VAL A 302 16.91 -2.82 14.65
N THR A 303 17.90 -2.38 13.89
CA THR A 303 18.33 -0.99 13.81
C THR A 303 17.91 -0.35 12.49
N VAL A 304 17.93 0.98 12.43
CA VAL A 304 17.73 1.72 11.16
C VAL A 304 18.74 1.28 10.09
N GLN A 305 19.98 0.97 10.50
CA GLN A 305 21.01 0.49 9.58
C GLN A 305 20.70 -0.90 9.00
N ASP A 306 20.06 -1.77 9.77
CA ASP A 306 19.61 -3.08 9.29
C ASP A 306 18.52 -2.91 8.22
N VAL A 307 17.54 -2.03 8.48
CA VAL A 307 16.48 -1.71 7.53
C VAL A 307 17.05 -1.08 6.25
N ALA A 308 17.93 -0.09 6.39
CA ALA A 308 18.58 0.54 5.24
C ALA A 308 19.45 -0.43 4.41
N ARG A 309 20.05 -1.43 5.05
CA ARG A 309 20.79 -2.50 4.36
C ARG A 309 19.84 -3.42 3.61
N ALA A 310 18.76 -3.84 4.25
CA ALA A 310 17.77 -4.72 3.65
C ALA A 310 17.07 -4.09 2.43
N LEU A 311 16.76 -2.78 2.48
CA LEU A 311 16.20 -2.05 1.34
C LEU A 311 17.20 -1.83 0.17
N ARG A 312 18.48 -2.15 0.37
CA ARG A 312 19.55 -2.11 -0.66
C ARG A 312 20.01 -3.51 -1.05
N ASP A 313 19.34 -4.54 -0.59
CA ASP A 313 19.69 -5.91 -0.94
C ASP A 313 19.31 -6.21 -2.39
N HIS A 314 20.23 -6.83 -3.12
CA HIS A 314 20.08 -7.23 -4.52
C HIS A 314 20.09 -8.75 -4.67
N TYR A 315 19.66 -9.47 -3.62
CA TYR A 315 19.61 -10.94 -3.56
C TYR A 315 20.99 -11.62 -3.67
N ASN A 316 22.06 -10.93 -3.23
CA ASN A 316 23.44 -11.39 -3.39
C ASN A 316 23.65 -12.84 -2.92
N GLY A 317 24.12 -13.69 -3.82
CA GLY A 317 24.39 -15.10 -3.54
C GLY A 317 23.17 -16.01 -3.56
N THR A 318 22.03 -15.52 -4.04
CA THR A 318 20.80 -16.31 -4.27
C THR A 318 20.61 -16.60 -5.76
N GLU A 319 19.61 -17.40 -6.10
CA GLU A 319 19.20 -17.67 -7.49
C GLU A 319 18.59 -16.43 -8.21
N HIS A 320 18.37 -15.35 -7.49
CA HIS A 320 17.80 -14.11 -7.98
C HIS A 320 18.83 -12.96 -8.09
N ASP A 321 20.13 -13.25 -7.82
CA ASP A 321 21.25 -12.28 -7.90
C ASP A 321 21.52 -11.77 -9.34
#